data_ea62b39e724ade9dad2092757f50a875
#
_entry.id   ea62b39e724ade9dad2092757f50a875
#
_cell.length_a   1.000
_cell.length_b   1.000
_cell.length_c   1.000
_cell.angle_alpha   90.00
_cell.angle_beta   90.00
_cell.angle_gamma   90.00
#
_symmetry.space_group_name_H-M   'P 1'
#
loop_
_entity.id
_entity.type
_entity.pdbx_description
1 polymer ?
#
loop_
_entity_poly.entity_id
_entity_poly.type
_entity_poly.pdbx_seq_one_letter_code
_entity_poly.pdbx_strand_id
1 'polypeptide(L)'
;MTLKEKISLFPHSPGVYRYYDSEGNVIYVGKAKDLHKRVAQYFVPAERLTRKTAVMVSKIADAQYTVVESEADALLLENNLIKQFKPRYNILLKDSKTYPWICVSAGDFPKVFLTRRVVKDGSRYFGPYSSVVHARNLVEFFHSAYQLRTCNLKITSDAILRGKYRPCLNYHIKKCRGCCIGGISQKEYNESIEEIVKLLKGGGREIMQHYRTLMTEAAERMDFEQAQVYKEKLQSLEKHYSKSVIMNSTIGDVDVFSLITDAGEVFGNFMRIRGGAVIQSLNLGFRLMIEEEQASVLDTFIGEIQSKFGELSREVIVPFLPETAIDGVEFRIPVRGDKLALLELSARNAKEMRLNALKQQEHTDPDAYRNMVMESLQKQIGMKELPVHIECFDNSNIQGTNPVSACVVFRNGVPSKKDYRHFKVKTVVGANDYATMKEVVNRRYSRMLEENPEDIPQLVVIDGGKGQLAFAFEALAELGLTDRLTLIALAERMEEVYRVGDPYPMFIDRNSPALKVLQQIRDEAHRFGITFHRNLRSKSQVESALKGIKGVGAKTEQRLLLHFGSVARIAAASRDDLAALVGNALAERILQELNKTTEE
;
A
#
# COMPACT_ATOMS: atom_id res chain seq x y z
N MET A 1 -39.88 -17.85 -28.67
CA MET A 1 -39.47 -18.30 -27.33
C MET A 1 -38.86 -17.11 -26.61
N THR A 2 -39.45 -16.69 -25.52
CA THR A 2 -38.94 -15.56 -24.74
C THR A 2 -37.67 -15.98 -23.98
N LEU A 3 -36.84 -15.03 -23.58
CA LEU A 3 -35.62 -15.30 -22.82
C LEU A 3 -35.94 -16.09 -21.52
N LYS A 4 -37.02 -15.76 -20.84
CA LYS A 4 -37.48 -16.49 -19.64
C LYS A 4 -37.84 -17.96 -19.93
N GLU A 5 -38.54 -18.24 -21.02
CA GLU A 5 -38.82 -19.61 -21.45
C GLU A 5 -37.56 -20.39 -21.79
N LYS A 6 -36.57 -19.72 -22.41
CA LYS A 6 -35.28 -20.32 -22.73
C LYS A 6 -34.49 -20.69 -21.49
N ILE A 7 -34.50 -19.85 -20.48
CA ILE A 7 -33.81 -20.06 -19.20
C ILE A 7 -34.43 -21.18 -18.40
N SER A 8 -35.76 -21.32 -18.42
CA SER A 8 -36.44 -22.39 -17.71
C SER A 8 -36.11 -23.80 -18.26
N LEU A 9 -35.50 -23.88 -19.44
CA LEU A 9 -35.05 -25.12 -20.07
C LEU A 9 -33.59 -25.47 -19.78
N PHE A 10 -32.89 -24.64 -19.00
CA PHE A 10 -31.52 -24.95 -18.63
C PHE A 10 -31.44 -26.17 -17.74
N PRO A 11 -30.50 -27.10 -17.95
CA PRO A 11 -30.40 -28.34 -17.22
C PRO A 11 -29.91 -28.17 -15.78
N HIS A 12 -30.30 -29.09 -14.90
CA HIS A 12 -29.75 -29.22 -13.54
C HIS A 12 -28.43 -29.99 -13.59
N SER A 13 -27.41 -29.42 -14.21
CA SER A 13 -26.10 -30.01 -14.41
C SER A 13 -24.99 -28.97 -14.28
N PRO A 14 -23.75 -29.37 -13.98
CA PRO A 14 -22.60 -28.48 -14.01
C PRO A 14 -22.37 -27.94 -15.43
N GLY A 15 -21.97 -26.71 -15.54
CA GLY A 15 -21.68 -26.12 -16.84
C GLY A 15 -21.32 -24.65 -16.82
N VAL A 16 -21.19 -24.10 -18.01
CA VAL A 16 -20.89 -22.67 -18.24
C VAL A 16 -22.03 -22.07 -19.05
N TYR A 17 -22.49 -20.89 -18.64
CA TYR A 17 -23.49 -20.10 -19.35
C TYR A 17 -22.89 -18.80 -19.90
N ARG A 18 -23.45 -18.32 -21.01
CA ARG A 18 -23.02 -17.10 -21.71
C ARG A 18 -24.23 -16.24 -21.97
N TYR A 19 -24.12 -14.95 -21.63
CA TYR A 19 -25.13 -13.95 -21.96
C TYR A 19 -24.69 -13.11 -23.15
N TYR A 20 -25.63 -12.84 -24.04
CA TYR A 20 -25.42 -12.09 -25.27
C TYR A 20 -26.27 -10.83 -25.25
N ASP A 21 -25.75 -9.74 -25.83
CA ASP A 21 -26.51 -8.53 -26.10
C ASP A 21 -27.34 -8.63 -27.39
N SER A 22 -28.03 -7.55 -27.74
CA SER A 22 -28.85 -7.46 -28.96
C SER A 22 -28.02 -7.54 -30.26
N GLU A 23 -26.71 -7.29 -30.20
CA GLU A 23 -25.79 -7.37 -31.32
C GLU A 23 -25.14 -8.75 -31.47
N GLY A 24 -25.43 -9.68 -30.55
CA GLY A 24 -24.86 -11.01 -30.52
C GLY A 24 -23.47 -11.12 -29.89
N ASN A 25 -23.00 -10.05 -29.21
CA ASN A 25 -21.74 -10.10 -28.49
C ASN A 25 -21.90 -10.78 -27.14
N VAL A 26 -20.90 -11.58 -26.74
CA VAL A 26 -20.87 -12.16 -25.39
C VAL A 26 -20.56 -11.05 -24.38
N ILE A 27 -21.52 -10.75 -23.49
CA ILE A 27 -21.39 -9.71 -22.46
C ILE A 27 -21.02 -10.26 -21.07
N TYR A 28 -21.31 -11.53 -20.82
CA TYR A 28 -20.97 -12.21 -19.57
C TYR A 28 -20.81 -13.71 -19.79
N VAL A 29 -19.89 -14.33 -19.09
CA VAL A 29 -19.67 -15.78 -18.99
C VAL A 29 -19.65 -16.15 -17.51
N GLY A 30 -20.35 -17.21 -17.11
CA GLY A 30 -20.34 -17.68 -15.73
C GLY A 30 -20.42 -19.19 -15.64
N LYS A 31 -19.79 -19.75 -14.63
CA LYS A 31 -19.91 -21.18 -14.28
C LYS A 31 -21.08 -21.43 -13.35
N ALA A 32 -21.53 -22.66 -13.33
CA ALA A 32 -22.55 -23.13 -12.39
C ALA A 32 -22.36 -24.61 -12.04
N LYS A 33 -22.59 -24.94 -10.79
CA LYS A 33 -22.77 -26.32 -10.33
C LYS A 33 -24.13 -26.88 -10.79
N ASP A 34 -25.11 -26.00 -10.86
CA ASP A 34 -26.48 -26.27 -11.37
C ASP A 34 -26.85 -25.05 -12.23
N LEU A 35 -26.81 -25.23 -13.56
CA LEU A 35 -27.06 -24.18 -14.53
C LEU A 35 -28.44 -23.54 -14.35
N HIS A 36 -29.48 -24.34 -14.10
CA HIS A 36 -30.84 -23.86 -13.92
C HIS A 36 -30.95 -22.95 -12.70
N LYS A 37 -30.45 -23.40 -11.53
CA LYS A 37 -30.52 -22.61 -10.29
C LYS A 37 -29.70 -21.33 -10.38
N ARG A 38 -28.48 -21.39 -10.91
CA ARG A 38 -27.58 -20.23 -10.99
C ARG A 38 -28.12 -19.17 -11.92
N VAL A 39 -28.59 -19.54 -13.10
CA VAL A 39 -29.10 -18.59 -14.08
C VAL A 39 -30.40 -17.93 -13.60
N ALA A 40 -31.30 -18.69 -12.94
CA ALA A 40 -32.53 -18.16 -12.38
C ALA A 40 -32.30 -17.01 -11.36
N GLN A 41 -31.17 -16.97 -10.66
CA GLN A 41 -30.82 -15.93 -9.70
C GLN A 41 -30.68 -14.52 -10.33
N TYR A 42 -30.37 -14.44 -11.62
CA TYR A 42 -30.26 -13.15 -12.32
C TYR A 42 -31.60 -12.60 -12.80
N PHE A 43 -32.62 -13.44 -12.96
CA PHE A 43 -33.93 -13.07 -13.52
C PHE A 43 -35.00 -12.90 -12.43
N VAL A 44 -34.59 -12.37 -11.30
CA VAL A 44 -35.47 -11.93 -10.20
C VAL A 44 -35.86 -10.43 -10.37
N PRO A 45 -36.85 -9.90 -9.63
CA PRO A 45 -37.19 -8.47 -9.67
C PRO A 45 -35.97 -7.57 -9.44
N ALA A 46 -35.88 -6.48 -10.20
CA ALA A 46 -34.69 -5.59 -10.22
C ALA A 46 -34.31 -5.03 -8.84
N GLU A 47 -35.31 -4.88 -7.95
CA GLU A 47 -35.10 -4.40 -6.57
C GLU A 47 -34.26 -5.38 -5.71
N ARG A 48 -34.18 -6.64 -6.12
CA ARG A 48 -33.37 -7.68 -5.45
C ARG A 48 -31.97 -7.83 -6.03
N LEU A 49 -31.67 -7.12 -7.12
CA LEU A 49 -30.36 -7.13 -7.78
C LEU A 49 -29.55 -5.90 -7.37
N THR A 50 -28.25 -6.03 -7.35
CA THR A 50 -27.39 -4.85 -7.24
C THR A 50 -27.50 -3.99 -8.50
N ARG A 51 -27.28 -2.68 -8.37
CA ARG A 51 -27.40 -1.73 -9.50
C ARG A 51 -26.59 -2.17 -10.73
N LYS A 52 -25.37 -2.68 -10.52
CA LYS A 52 -24.49 -3.14 -11.61
C LYS A 52 -25.02 -4.40 -12.27
N THR A 53 -25.46 -5.37 -11.48
CA THR A 53 -26.07 -6.61 -11.97
C THR A 53 -27.39 -6.33 -12.71
N ALA A 54 -28.24 -5.44 -12.21
CA ALA A 54 -29.46 -5.04 -12.88
C ALA A 54 -29.18 -4.41 -14.27
N VAL A 55 -28.15 -3.57 -14.38
CA VAL A 55 -27.70 -3.01 -15.68
C VAL A 55 -27.22 -4.10 -16.63
N MET A 56 -26.47 -5.10 -16.15
CA MET A 56 -26.08 -6.23 -16.99
C MET A 56 -27.30 -7.00 -17.47
N VAL A 57 -28.21 -7.37 -16.55
CA VAL A 57 -29.40 -8.15 -16.86
C VAL A 57 -30.31 -7.42 -17.87
N SER A 58 -30.46 -6.11 -17.78
CA SER A 58 -31.24 -5.30 -18.73
C SER A 58 -30.71 -5.33 -20.17
N LYS A 59 -29.44 -5.74 -20.37
CA LYS A 59 -28.79 -5.84 -21.68
C LYS A 59 -28.76 -7.24 -22.25
N ILE A 60 -29.22 -8.25 -21.50
CA ILE A 60 -29.25 -9.63 -21.97
C ILE A 60 -30.38 -9.79 -23.00
N ALA A 61 -30.01 -10.08 -24.23
CA ALA A 61 -30.93 -10.42 -25.31
C ALA A 61 -31.05 -11.94 -25.52
N ASP A 62 -29.96 -12.68 -25.28
CA ASP A 62 -29.94 -14.14 -25.43
C ASP A 62 -29.04 -14.79 -24.37
N ALA A 63 -29.28 -16.09 -24.10
CA ALA A 63 -28.49 -16.90 -23.18
C ALA A 63 -28.24 -18.30 -23.78
N GLN A 64 -27.01 -18.79 -23.66
CA GLN A 64 -26.60 -20.13 -24.07
C GLN A 64 -25.84 -20.81 -22.92
N TYR A 65 -25.79 -22.14 -22.95
CA TYR A 65 -25.02 -22.91 -21.97
C TYR A 65 -24.23 -24.02 -22.65
N THR A 66 -23.23 -24.52 -21.93
CA THR A 66 -22.44 -25.71 -22.26
C THR A 66 -22.38 -26.57 -21.00
N VAL A 67 -22.89 -27.82 -21.07
CA VAL A 67 -22.79 -28.77 -19.97
C VAL A 67 -21.40 -29.39 -19.98
N VAL A 68 -20.84 -29.62 -18.79
CA VAL A 68 -19.56 -30.31 -18.56
C VAL A 68 -19.73 -31.41 -17.52
N GLU A 69 -18.73 -32.26 -17.36
CA GLU A 69 -18.82 -33.43 -16.46
C GLU A 69 -18.62 -33.05 -15.00
N SER A 70 -17.78 -32.05 -14.71
CA SER A 70 -17.45 -31.63 -13.34
C SER A 70 -17.46 -30.11 -13.13
N GLU A 71 -17.51 -29.67 -11.87
CA GLU A 71 -17.36 -28.24 -11.49
C GLU A 71 -15.98 -27.73 -11.87
N ALA A 72 -14.94 -28.57 -11.79
CA ALA A 72 -13.58 -28.22 -12.19
C ALA A 72 -13.47 -27.93 -13.69
N ASP A 73 -14.15 -28.74 -14.52
CA ASP A 73 -14.23 -28.50 -15.97
C ASP A 73 -15.00 -27.23 -16.29
N ALA A 74 -16.08 -26.92 -15.53
CA ALA A 74 -16.81 -25.67 -15.67
C ALA A 74 -15.91 -24.47 -15.39
N LEU A 75 -15.07 -24.52 -14.34
CA LEU A 75 -14.13 -23.45 -13.98
C LEU A 75 -13.07 -23.24 -15.08
N LEU A 76 -12.50 -24.30 -15.63
CA LEU A 76 -11.50 -24.21 -16.70
C LEU A 76 -12.13 -23.69 -18.01
N LEU A 77 -13.34 -24.16 -18.35
CA LEU A 77 -14.06 -23.70 -19.53
C LEU A 77 -14.46 -22.22 -19.43
N GLU A 78 -14.98 -21.78 -18.27
CA GLU A 78 -15.30 -20.39 -17.98
C GLU A 78 -14.08 -19.49 -18.21
N ASN A 79 -12.93 -19.83 -17.60
CA ASN A 79 -11.69 -19.05 -17.72
C ASN A 79 -11.22 -18.95 -19.18
N ASN A 80 -11.30 -20.05 -19.95
CA ASN A 80 -10.95 -20.04 -21.37
C ASN A 80 -11.89 -19.15 -22.19
N LEU A 81 -13.20 -19.22 -21.95
CA LEU A 81 -14.19 -18.40 -22.66
C LEU A 81 -14.06 -16.92 -22.28
N ILE A 82 -13.78 -16.58 -21.02
CA ILE A 82 -13.50 -15.19 -20.62
C ILE A 82 -12.27 -14.65 -21.35
N LYS A 83 -11.19 -15.42 -21.45
CA LYS A 83 -9.98 -15.02 -22.21
C LYS A 83 -10.24 -14.85 -23.70
N GLN A 84 -11.08 -15.70 -24.28
CA GLN A 84 -11.44 -15.69 -25.70
C GLN A 84 -12.34 -14.50 -26.05
N PHE A 85 -13.43 -14.31 -25.31
CA PHE A 85 -14.46 -13.31 -25.62
C PHE A 85 -14.25 -11.97 -24.96
N LYS A 86 -13.47 -11.92 -23.86
CA LYS A 86 -13.24 -10.70 -23.03
C LYS A 86 -14.54 -9.96 -22.70
N PRO A 87 -15.54 -10.62 -22.11
CA PRO A 87 -16.85 -10.07 -21.92
C PRO A 87 -16.83 -8.85 -21.01
N ARG A 88 -17.67 -7.87 -21.29
CA ARG A 88 -17.67 -6.56 -20.62
C ARG A 88 -17.95 -6.63 -19.12
N TYR A 89 -18.76 -7.61 -18.67
CA TYR A 89 -19.21 -7.71 -17.28
C TYR A 89 -18.46 -8.77 -16.47
N ASN A 90 -17.51 -9.50 -17.07
CA ASN A 90 -16.65 -10.40 -16.31
C ASN A 90 -15.52 -9.67 -15.59
N ILE A 91 -14.93 -10.37 -14.65
CA ILE A 91 -13.72 -9.93 -13.96
C ILE A 91 -12.61 -9.69 -14.99
N LEU A 92 -12.09 -8.47 -15.02
CA LEU A 92 -10.97 -8.12 -15.87
C LEU A 92 -9.67 -8.22 -15.09
N LEU A 93 -8.76 -9.08 -15.57
CA LEU A 93 -7.39 -9.08 -15.08
C LEU A 93 -6.74 -7.74 -15.40
N LYS A 94 -6.29 -7.01 -14.38
CA LYS A 94 -5.45 -5.82 -14.61
C LYS A 94 -4.11 -6.30 -15.15
N ASP A 95 -3.56 -5.61 -16.16
CA ASP A 95 -2.26 -5.91 -16.76
C ASP A 95 -1.23 -6.25 -15.68
N SER A 96 -0.82 -7.49 -15.64
CA SER A 96 0.17 -7.96 -14.69
C SER A 96 1.51 -7.33 -15.06
N LYS A 97 2.11 -6.57 -14.15
CA LYS A 97 3.52 -6.22 -14.24
C LYS A 97 4.29 -7.49 -14.57
N THR A 98 5.17 -7.45 -15.57
CA THR A 98 6.02 -8.59 -15.90
C THR A 98 6.95 -8.88 -14.73
N TYR A 99 6.65 -9.95 -14.01
CA TYR A 99 7.44 -10.39 -12.86
C TYR A 99 8.78 -10.98 -13.32
N PRO A 100 9.85 -10.84 -12.53
CA PRO A 100 11.14 -11.43 -12.85
C PRO A 100 11.11 -12.95 -12.68
N TRP A 101 11.85 -13.61 -13.57
CA TRP A 101 12.17 -15.02 -13.54
C TRP A 101 13.66 -15.22 -13.35
N ILE A 102 14.07 -16.28 -12.69
CA ILE A 102 15.45 -16.73 -12.69
C ILE A 102 15.59 -17.70 -13.86
N CYS A 103 16.48 -17.36 -14.78
CA CYS A 103 16.78 -18.16 -15.97
C CYS A 103 18.10 -18.90 -15.77
N VAL A 104 18.09 -20.20 -16.02
CA VAL A 104 19.27 -21.03 -16.22
C VAL A 104 19.38 -21.28 -17.71
N SER A 105 20.33 -20.63 -18.38
CA SER A 105 20.44 -20.70 -19.85
C SER A 105 20.81 -22.10 -20.34
N ALA A 106 20.43 -22.41 -21.58
CA ALA A 106 20.93 -23.58 -22.28
C ALA A 106 22.42 -23.45 -22.63
N GLY A 107 23.08 -24.58 -22.95
CA GLY A 107 24.48 -24.67 -23.43
C GLY A 107 25.41 -25.39 -22.46
N ASP A 108 26.67 -25.56 -22.88
CA ASP A 108 27.69 -26.36 -22.19
C ASP A 108 28.02 -25.82 -20.79
N PHE A 109 28.03 -24.50 -20.66
CA PHE A 109 28.26 -23.78 -19.39
C PHE A 109 27.11 -22.79 -19.17
N PRO A 110 25.96 -23.20 -18.57
CA PRO A 110 24.80 -22.36 -18.35
C PRO A 110 25.11 -21.12 -17.51
N LYS A 111 24.37 -20.01 -17.77
CA LYS A 111 24.35 -18.83 -16.92
C LYS A 111 23.09 -18.81 -16.06
N VAL A 112 23.19 -18.25 -14.88
CA VAL A 112 22.05 -17.98 -14.01
C VAL A 112 21.86 -16.46 -13.94
N PHE A 113 20.68 -15.96 -14.34
CA PHE A 113 20.39 -14.52 -14.39
C PHE A 113 18.90 -14.22 -14.29
N LEU A 114 18.58 -12.97 -14.00
CA LEU A 114 17.19 -12.50 -13.99
C LEU A 114 16.72 -12.10 -15.39
N THR A 115 15.49 -12.49 -15.73
CA THR A 115 14.82 -12.06 -16.95
C THR A 115 13.33 -11.80 -16.68
N ARG A 116 12.71 -10.96 -17.51
CA ARG A 116 11.26 -10.79 -17.56
C ARG A 116 10.61 -11.45 -18.76
N ARG A 117 11.42 -12.02 -19.65
CA ARG A 117 10.96 -12.72 -20.87
C ARG A 117 11.28 -14.20 -20.73
N VAL A 118 10.28 -15.03 -20.96
CA VAL A 118 10.45 -16.47 -21.09
C VAL A 118 10.53 -16.76 -22.58
N VAL A 119 11.61 -17.42 -23.01
CA VAL A 119 11.87 -17.76 -24.42
C VAL A 119 12.00 -19.28 -24.52
N LYS A 120 11.44 -19.86 -25.58
CA LYS A 120 11.56 -21.31 -25.87
C LYS A 120 12.88 -21.60 -26.59
N ASP A 121 14.00 -21.51 -25.88
CA ASP A 121 15.37 -21.70 -26.38
C ASP A 121 16.12 -22.85 -25.68
N GLY A 122 15.40 -23.72 -24.95
CA GLY A 122 15.98 -24.78 -24.14
C GLY A 122 16.47 -24.32 -22.76
N SER A 123 16.37 -23.03 -22.42
CA SER A 123 16.66 -22.53 -21.09
C SER A 123 15.57 -22.93 -20.09
N ARG A 124 15.96 -23.08 -18.82
CA ARG A 124 15.05 -23.38 -17.71
C ARG A 124 14.70 -22.11 -16.96
N TYR A 125 13.40 -21.90 -16.67
CA TYR A 125 12.88 -20.70 -16.01
C TYR A 125 12.24 -21.06 -14.69
N PHE A 126 12.55 -20.31 -13.63
CA PHE A 126 12.07 -20.49 -12.26
C PHE A 126 11.43 -19.18 -11.78
N GLY A 127 10.26 -19.26 -11.20
CA GLY A 127 9.43 -18.12 -10.79
C GLY A 127 8.00 -18.23 -11.33
N PRO A 128 7.26 -17.14 -11.48
CA PRO A 128 7.68 -15.75 -11.25
C PRO A 128 7.87 -15.39 -9.78
N TYR A 129 8.72 -14.38 -9.53
CA TYR A 129 8.95 -13.84 -8.18
C TYR A 129 8.24 -12.50 -8.03
N SER A 130 7.48 -12.32 -6.96
CA SER A 130 6.78 -11.05 -6.67
C SER A 130 7.75 -9.90 -6.32
N SER A 131 8.92 -10.20 -5.78
CA SER A 131 9.95 -9.25 -5.40
C SER A 131 11.19 -9.37 -6.28
N VAL A 132 11.51 -8.29 -7.01
CA VAL A 132 12.76 -8.18 -7.81
C VAL A 132 13.98 -8.24 -6.90
N VAL A 133 13.91 -7.64 -5.70
CA VAL A 133 15.01 -7.62 -4.73
C VAL A 133 15.30 -9.03 -4.23
N HIS A 134 14.25 -9.79 -3.87
CA HIS A 134 14.42 -11.17 -3.43
C HIS A 134 15.03 -12.04 -4.53
N ALA A 135 14.52 -11.98 -5.75
CA ALA A 135 15.06 -12.74 -6.88
C ALA A 135 16.51 -12.35 -7.21
N ARG A 136 16.88 -11.06 -7.09
CA ARG A 136 18.24 -10.58 -7.28
C ARG A 136 19.18 -11.13 -6.20
N ASN A 137 18.79 -11.03 -4.93
CA ASN A 137 19.59 -11.56 -3.82
C ASN A 137 19.84 -13.07 -3.96
N LEU A 138 18.86 -13.81 -4.48
CA LEU A 138 18.98 -15.24 -4.74
C LEU A 138 20.01 -15.53 -5.86
N VAL A 139 19.96 -14.78 -6.95
CA VAL A 139 20.94 -14.91 -8.05
C VAL A 139 22.35 -14.50 -7.58
N GLU A 140 22.48 -13.41 -6.83
CA GLU A 140 23.77 -12.98 -6.25
C GLU A 140 24.33 -14.04 -5.29
N PHE A 141 23.47 -14.65 -4.48
CA PHE A 141 23.86 -15.78 -3.64
C PHE A 141 24.42 -16.94 -4.48
N PHE A 142 23.74 -17.37 -5.56
CA PHE A 142 24.25 -18.44 -6.43
C PHE A 142 25.60 -18.09 -7.08
N HIS A 143 25.75 -16.84 -7.54
CA HIS A 143 27.03 -16.38 -8.10
C HIS A 143 28.16 -16.43 -7.07
N SER A 144 27.90 -16.06 -5.83
CA SER A 144 28.87 -16.06 -4.75
C SER A 144 29.22 -17.49 -4.29
N ALA A 145 28.21 -18.33 -4.03
CA ALA A 145 28.38 -19.66 -3.46
C ALA A 145 29.00 -20.66 -4.45
N TYR A 146 28.72 -20.52 -5.75
CA TYR A 146 29.15 -21.44 -6.80
C TYR A 146 30.16 -20.82 -7.77
N GLN A 147 30.54 -19.55 -7.60
CA GLN A 147 31.51 -18.84 -8.46
C GLN A 147 31.18 -18.96 -9.96
N LEU A 148 29.90 -18.71 -10.30
CA LEU A 148 29.39 -18.87 -11.65
C LEU A 148 29.89 -17.79 -12.59
N ARG A 149 29.94 -18.11 -13.89
CA ARG A 149 30.20 -17.10 -14.93
C ARG A 149 29.07 -16.08 -15.07
N THR A 150 29.45 -14.83 -15.31
CA THR A 150 28.52 -13.73 -15.63
C THR A 150 28.65 -13.22 -17.07
N CYS A 151 29.73 -13.64 -17.76
CA CYS A 151 30.06 -13.18 -19.12
C CYS A 151 29.10 -13.70 -20.20
N ASN A 152 29.03 -12.99 -21.35
CA ASN A 152 28.20 -13.36 -22.49
C ASN A 152 28.94 -14.20 -23.56
N LEU A 153 30.10 -14.74 -23.24
CA LEU A 153 30.87 -15.56 -24.16
C LEU A 153 30.13 -16.85 -24.53
N LYS A 154 30.20 -17.27 -25.78
CA LYS A 154 29.76 -18.61 -26.22
C LYS A 154 30.91 -19.58 -25.95
N ILE A 155 30.87 -20.24 -24.79
CA ILE A 155 31.88 -21.15 -24.34
C ILE A 155 31.50 -22.56 -24.81
N THR A 156 32.32 -23.15 -25.65
CA THR A 156 32.23 -24.54 -26.11
C THR A 156 33.53 -25.26 -25.82
N SER A 157 33.49 -26.57 -25.71
CA SER A 157 34.68 -27.40 -25.47
C SER A 157 35.77 -27.17 -26.52
N ASP A 158 35.39 -27.00 -27.80
CA ASP A 158 36.33 -26.70 -28.89
C ASP A 158 36.98 -25.31 -28.73
N ALA A 159 36.22 -24.29 -28.30
CA ALA A 159 36.75 -22.94 -28.07
C ALA A 159 37.76 -22.91 -26.90
N ILE A 160 37.55 -23.75 -25.89
CA ILE A 160 38.50 -23.91 -24.76
C ILE A 160 39.77 -24.57 -25.23
N LEU A 161 39.68 -25.69 -25.95
CA LEU A 161 40.83 -26.44 -26.47
C LEU A 161 41.70 -25.56 -27.40
N ARG A 162 41.11 -24.68 -28.19
CA ARG A 162 41.84 -23.74 -29.06
C ARG A 162 42.41 -22.53 -28.32
N GLY A 163 42.23 -22.41 -27.01
CA GLY A 163 42.71 -21.26 -26.25
C GLY A 163 42.10 -19.92 -26.67
N LYS A 164 40.85 -19.93 -27.15
CA LYS A 164 40.16 -18.74 -27.74
C LYS A 164 40.03 -17.59 -26.77
N TYR A 165 39.93 -17.85 -25.47
CA TYR A 165 39.64 -16.87 -24.46
C TYR A 165 40.80 -16.66 -23.49
N ARG A 166 40.94 -15.42 -22.99
CA ARG A 166 41.89 -15.06 -21.94
C ARG A 166 41.21 -14.94 -20.59
N PRO A 167 41.92 -15.14 -19.46
CA PRO A 167 41.38 -14.90 -18.12
C PRO A 167 40.91 -13.46 -17.97
N CYS A 168 39.75 -13.27 -17.41
CA CYS A 168 39.17 -11.95 -17.15
C CYS A 168 39.29 -11.56 -15.67
N LEU A 169 38.95 -10.30 -15.36
CA LEU A 169 39.01 -9.80 -13.98
C LEU A 169 38.25 -10.70 -12.99
N ASN A 170 37.04 -11.18 -13.35
CA ASN A 170 36.26 -12.04 -12.45
C ASN A 170 36.97 -13.36 -12.09
N TYR A 171 37.80 -13.87 -12.97
CA TYR A 171 38.66 -15.02 -12.65
C TYR A 171 39.76 -14.65 -11.65
N HIS A 172 40.45 -13.54 -11.88
CA HIS A 172 41.54 -13.10 -10.99
C HIS A 172 41.06 -12.75 -9.58
N ILE A 173 39.86 -12.16 -9.45
CA ILE A 173 39.25 -11.86 -8.14
C ILE A 173 38.43 -13.01 -7.56
N LYS A 174 38.59 -14.24 -8.10
CA LYS A 174 37.94 -15.49 -7.65
C LYS A 174 36.39 -15.44 -7.63
N LYS A 175 35.78 -14.58 -8.44
CA LYS A 175 34.33 -14.54 -8.62
C LYS A 175 33.81 -15.51 -9.69
N CYS A 176 34.69 -16.08 -10.50
CA CYS A 176 34.38 -17.07 -11.53
C CYS A 176 35.52 -18.11 -11.57
N ARG A 177 35.14 -19.37 -11.72
CA ARG A 177 36.11 -20.51 -11.77
C ARG A 177 36.82 -20.64 -13.11
N GLY A 178 36.60 -19.72 -14.07
CA GLY A 178 37.34 -19.68 -15.32
C GLY A 178 36.96 -20.78 -16.33
N CYS A 179 35.68 -21.11 -16.46
CA CYS A 179 35.20 -22.13 -17.40
C CYS A 179 35.61 -21.87 -18.86
N CYS A 180 35.83 -20.60 -19.25
CA CYS A 180 36.30 -20.24 -20.60
C CYS A 180 37.77 -20.58 -20.89
N ILE A 181 38.57 -20.84 -19.88
CA ILE A 181 40.01 -21.21 -19.98
C ILE A 181 40.29 -22.60 -19.43
N GLY A 182 39.26 -23.42 -19.19
CA GLY A 182 39.42 -24.76 -18.66
C GLY A 182 39.70 -24.83 -17.16
N GLY A 183 39.50 -23.75 -16.40
CA GLY A 183 39.71 -23.70 -14.94
C GLY A 183 38.74 -24.57 -14.13
N ILE A 184 37.67 -25.05 -14.76
CA ILE A 184 36.70 -26.03 -14.24
C ILE A 184 36.21 -26.92 -15.37
N SER A 185 36.02 -28.22 -15.12
CA SER A 185 35.46 -29.15 -16.07
C SER A 185 33.98 -28.84 -16.34
N GLN A 186 33.49 -29.15 -17.56
CA GLN A 186 32.06 -29.02 -17.90
C GLN A 186 31.17 -29.85 -16.97
N LYS A 187 31.61 -31.05 -16.61
CA LYS A 187 30.89 -31.94 -15.72
C LYS A 187 30.69 -31.31 -14.33
N GLU A 188 31.76 -30.86 -13.71
CA GLU A 188 31.74 -30.26 -12.37
C GLU A 188 30.95 -28.93 -12.35
N TYR A 189 31.04 -28.12 -13.44
CA TYR A 189 30.24 -26.91 -13.57
C TYR A 189 28.75 -27.23 -13.65
N ASN A 190 28.37 -28.23 -14.45
CA ASN A 190 26.98 -28.62 -14.60
C ASN A 190 26.41 -29.30 -13.35
N GLU A 191 27.22 -30.02 -12.56
CA GLU A 191 26.79 -30.50 -11.23
C GLU A 191 26.40 -29.33 -10.32
N SER A 192 27.17 -28.25 -10.30
CA SER A 192 26.84 -27.03 -9.57
C SER A 192 25.52 -26.38 -10.08
N ILE A 193 25.28 -26.40 -11.40
CA ILE A 193 24.02 -25.91 -12.00
C ILE A 193 22.84 -26.77 -11.59
N GLU A 194 22.99 -28.12 -11.54
CA GLU A 194 21.89 -29.01 -11.13
C GLU A 194 21.57 -28.85 -9.63
N GLU A 195 22.56 -28.58 -8.79
CA GLU A 195 22.31 -28.21 -7.39
C GLU A 195 21.50 -26.93 -7.28
N ILE A 196 21.83 -25.90 -8.07
CA ILE A 196 21.08 -24.65 -8.10
C ILE A 196 19.65 -24.89 -8.57
N VAL A 197 19.44 -25.74 -9.58
CA VAL A 197 18.11 -26.12 -10.03
C VAL A 197 17.31 -26.84 -8.95
N LYS A 198 17.94 -27.74 -8.20
CA LYS A 198 17.30 -28.39 -7.03
C LYS A 198 16.93 -27.36 -5.97
N LEU A 199 17.82 -26.41 -5.65
CA LEU A 199 17.54 -25.30 -4.72
C LEU A 199 16.35 -24.46 -5.18
N LEU A 200 16.29 -24.11 -6.47
CA LEU A 200 15.19 -23.35 -7.06
C LEU A 200 13.85 -24.12 -7.09
N LYS A 201 13.89 -25.44 -7.02
CA LYS A 201 12.73 -26.33 -6.89
C LYS A 201 12.33 -26.62 -5.44
N GLY A 202 13.03 -26.06 -4.44
CA GLY A 202 12.74 -26.24 -3.02
C GLY A 202 13.58 -27.30 -2.29
N GLY A 203 14.52 -27.98 -2.97
CA GLY A 203 15.38 -29.04 -2.41
C GLY A 203 16.52 -28.53 -1.50
N GLY A 204 16.35 -27.38 -0.85
CA GLY A 204 17.41 -26.78 -0.02
C GLY A 204 17.79 -27.63 1.18
N ARG A 205 16.85 -28.34 1.78
CA ARG A 205 17.11 -29.23 2.93
C ARG A 205 17.98 -30.43 2.55
N GLU A 206 17.64 -31.06 1.45
CA GLU A 206 18.39 -32.23 0.94
C GLU A 206 19.86 -31.84 0.64
N ILE A 207 20.05 -30.66 0.03
CA ILE A 207 21.37 -30.16 -0.29
C ILE A 207 22.16 -29.80 0.98
N MET A 208 21.55 -29.17 1.96
CA MET A 208 22.19 -28.86 3.25
C MET A 208 22.58 -30.16 3.98
N GLN A 209 21.69 -31.15 3.99
CA GLN A 209 22.01 -32.46 4.59
C GLN A 209 23.16 -33.16 3.85
N HIS A 210 23.15 -33.10 2.51
CA HIS A 210 24.26 -33.65 1.71
C HIS A 210 25.61 -33.00 2.04
N TYR A 211 25.65 -31.64 2.15
CA TYR A 211 26.89 -30.97 2.53
C TYR A 211 27.33 -31.27 3.97
N ARG A 212 26.40 -31.50 4.90
CA ARG A 212 26.72 -31.94 6.26
C ARG A 212 27.40 -33.32 6.23
N THR A 213 26.85 -34.24 5.46
CA THR A 213 27.42 -35.58 5.28
C THR A 213 28.82 -35.48 4.67
N LEU A 214 28.99 -34.78 3.55
CA LEU A 214 30.30 -34.60 2.90
C LEU A 214 31.35 -33.93 3.80
N MET A 215 30.91 -32.93 4.61
CA MET A 215 31.79 -32.27 5.58
C MET A 215 32.28 -33.28 6.65
N THR A 216 31.37 -34.10 7.17
CA THR A 216 31.72 -35.12 8.19
C THR A 216 32.65 -36.17 7.61
N GLU A 217 32.33 -36.72 6.43
CA GLU A 217 33.19 -37.72 5.75
C GLU A 217 34.58 -37.18 5.40
N ALA A 218 34.68 -35.90 4.99
CA ALA A 218 35.97 -35.27 4.73
C ALA A 218 36.78 -35.10 6.03
N ALA A 219 36.14 -34.72 7.12
CA ALA A 219 36.77 -34.59 8.44
C ALA A 219 37.25 -35.95 8.97
N GLU A 220 36.47 -37.03 8.81
CA GLU A 220 36.86 -38.39 9.19
C GLU A 220 38.07 -38.89 8.41
N ARG A 221 38.23 -38.48 7.16
CA ARG A 221 39.39 -38.76 6.32
C ARG A 221 40.58 -37.83 6.58
N MET A 222 40.44 -36.91 7.56
CA MET A 222 41.44 -35.86 7.91
C MET A 222 41.69 -34.86 6.75
N ASP A 223 40.78 -34.77 5.77
CA ASP A 223 40.86 -33.79 4.70
C ASP A 223 40.16 -32.49 5.15
N PHE A 224 40.85 -31.74 5.99
CA PHE A 224 40.31 -30.53 6.61
C PHE A 224 40.11 -29.40 5.62
N GLU A 225 40.83 -29.36 4.50
CA GLU A 225 40.66 -28.37 3.45
C GLU A 225 39.30 -28.55 2.76
N GLN A 226 38.96 -29.78 2.37
CA GLN A 226 37.66 -30.09 1.78
C GLN A 226 36.53 -29.94 2.80
N ALA A 227 36.73 -30.36 4.04
CA ALA A 227 35.75 -30.15 5.10
C ALA A 227 35.42 -28.66 5.30
N GLN A 228 36.43 -27.78 5.23
CA GLN A 228 36.23 -26.33 5.33
C GLN A 228 35.44 -25.78 4.14
N VAL A 229 35.71 -26.22 2.91
CA VAL A 229 34.96 -25.83 1.72
C VAL A 229 33.48 -26.20 1.85
N TYR A 230 33.18 -27.43 2.31
CA TYR A 230 31.79 -27.86 2.53
C TYR A 230 31.12 -27.09 3.67
N LYS A 231 31.83 -26.76 4.73
CA LYS A 231 31.37 -25.94 5.85
C LYS A 231 30.99 -24.52 5.38
N GLU A 232 31.82 -23.89 4.56
CA GLU A 232 31.55 -22.54 4.03
C GLU A 232 30.30 -22.52 3.12
N LYS A 233 30.18 -23.54 2.26
CA LYS A 233 28.95 -23.72 1.45
C LYS A 233 27.71 -23.91 2.31
N LEU A 234 27.78 -24.78 3.32
CA LEU A 234 26.69 -25.05 4.25
C LEU A 234 26.28 -23.77 5.00
N GLN A 235 27.25 -23.04 5.57
CA GLN A 235 26.98 -21.77 6.27
C GLN A 235 26.36 -20.71 5.35
N SER A 236 26.79 -20.64 4.09
CA SER A 236 26.23 -19.73 3.11
C SER A 236 24.77 -20.08 2.79
N LEU A 237 24.46 -21.36 2.65
CA LEU A 237 23.10 -21.87 2.48
C LEU A 237 22.24 -21.58 3.72
N GLU A 238 22.71 -21.93 4.91
CA GLU A 238 22.00 -21.70 6.17
C GLU A 238 21.72 -20.21 6.40
N LYS A 239 22.69 -19.32 6.15
CA LYS A 239 22.52 -17.87 6.25
C LYS A 239 21.49 -17.32 5.26
N HIS A 240 21.43 -17.87 4.05
CA HIS A 240 20.46 -17.46 3.05
C HIS A 240 19.05 -17.94 3.44
N TYR A 241 18.94 -19.20 3.82
CA TYR A 241 17.67 -19.81 4.19
C TYR A 241 17.14 -19.35 5.56
N SER A 242 18.00 -19.04 6.55
CA SER A 242 17.58 -18.51 7.86
C SER A 242 16.95 -17.11 7.78
N LYS A 243 17.22 -16.35 6.74
CA LYS A 243 16.56 -15.07 6.45
C LYS A 243 15.20 -15.23 5.76
N SER A 244 14.91 -16.40 5.22
CA SER A 244 13.59 -16.71 4.68
C SER A 244 12.67 -17.10 5.84
N VAL A 245 11.62 -16.32 6.07
CA VAL A 245 10.67 -16.45 7.20
C VAL A 245 9.96 -17.83 7.27
N ILE A 246 10.22 -18.73 6.29
CA ILE A 246 9.49 -19.97 6.11
C ILE A 246 10.49 -21.12 5.86
N MET A 247 11.17 -21.52 6.91
CA MET A 247 11.81 -22.84 6.97
C MET A 247 11.30 -23.59 8.19
N ASN A 248 10.02 -23.91 8.19
CA ASN A 248 9.54 -24.88 9.16
C ASN A 248 9.48 -26.27 8.52
N SER A 249 10.18 -27.19 9.13
CA SER A 249 10.37 -28.56 8.66
C SER A 249 9.10 -29.40 8.55
N THR A 250 7.99 -28.87 9.06
CA THR A 250 6.69 -29.56 9.13
C THR A 250 5.75 -29.21 7.98
N ILE A 251 6.06 -28.16 7.19
CA ILE A 251 5.23 -27.77 6.06
C ILE A 251 5.71 -28.55 4.81
N GLY A 252 4.84 -29.41 4.32
CA GLY A 252 5.03 -30.11 3.04
C GLY A 252 4.84 -29.19 1.82
N ASP A 253 4.43 -29.78 0.72
CA ASP A 253 4.13 -29.08 -0.51
C ASP A 253 2.71 -28.50 -0.42
N VAL A 254 2.59 -27.18 -0.38
CA VAL A 254 1.31 -26.48 -0.30
C VAL A 254 1.27 -25.26 -1.23
N ASP A 255 0.08 -24.95 -1.71
CA ASP A 255 -0.20 -23.69 -2.41
C ASP A 255 -1.05 -22.79 -1.49
N VAL A 256 -0.79 -21.49 -1.48
CA VAL A 256 -1.47 -20.52 -0.60
C VAL A 256 -2.07 -19.41 -1.44
N PHE A 257 -3.33 -19.12 -1.20
CA PHE A 257 -4.04 -18.01 -1.81
C PHE A 257 -4.54 -17.05 -0.75
N SER A 258 -4.48 -15.77 -1.05
CA SER A 258 -5.16 -14.72 -0.29
C SER A 258 -5.69 -13.66 -1.24
N LEU A 259 -6.77 -12.99 -0.84
CA LEU A 259 -7.30 -11.86 -1.60
C LEU A 259 -7.87 -10.80 -0.66
N ILE A 260 -7.87 -9.55 -1.14
CA ILE A 260 -8.45 -8.39 -0.49
C ILE A 260 -9.30 -7.67 -1.54
N THR A 261 -10.55 -7.40 -1.22
CA THR A 261 -11.46 -6.63 -2.08
C THR A 261 -11.58 -5.20 -1.54
N ASP A 262 -11.40 -4.21 -2.40
CA ASP A 262 -11.54 -2.80 -2.08
C ASP A 262 -12.10 -2.01 -3.25
N ALA A 263 -13.23 -1.31 -3.04
CA ALA A 263 -13.87 -0.45 -4.03
C ALA A 263 -14.07 -1.08 -5.43
N GLY A 264 -14.37 -2.39 -5.48
CA GLY A 264 -14.57 -3.13 -6.73
C GLY A 264 -13.27 -3.58 -7.41
N GLU A 265 -12.14 -3.41 -6.74
CA GLU A 265 -10.86 -4.00 -7.12
C GLU A 265 -10.50 -5.13 -6.16
N VAL A 266 -9.90 -6.18 -6.68
CA VAL A 266 -9.41 -7.32 -5.91
C VAL A 266 -7.91 -7.42 -6.09
N PHE A 267 -7.22 -7.58 -4.99
CA PHE A 267 -5.77 -7.78 -4.94
C PHE A 267 -5.51 -9.17 -4.37
N GLY A 268 -5.03 -10.08 -5.20
CA GLY A 268 -4.73 -11.45 -4.84
C GLY A 268 -3.23 -11.74 -4.77
N ASN A 269 -2.84 -12.57 -3.82
CA ASN A 269 -1.49 -13.14 -3.77
C ASN A 269 -1.58 -14.65 -3.79
N PHE A 270 -0.77 -15.26 -4.62
CA PHE A 270 -0.51 -16.70 -4.69
C PHE A 270 0.92 -16.99 -4.27
N MET A 271 1.12 -18.02 -3.46
CA MET A 271 2.45 -18.55 -3.14
C MET A 271 2.45 -20.06 -3.29
N ARG A 272 3.50 -20.60 -3.89
CA ARG A 272 3.77 -22.04 -3.97
C ARG A 272 4.94 -22.40 -3.09
N ILE A 273 4.69 -23.26 -2.14
CA ILE A 273 5.67 -23.77 -1.17
C ILE A 273 6.02 -25.21 -1.54
N ARG A 274 7.31 -25.52 -1.59
CA ARG A 274 7.84 -26.86 -1.79
C ARG A 274 8.98 -27.08 -0.81
N GLY A 275 8.92 -28.19 -0.06
CA GLY A 275 9.93 -28.51 0.93
C GLY A 275 10.14 -27.43 1.99
N GLY A 276 9.10 -26.68 2.35
CA GLY A 276 9.15 -25.57 3.28
C GLY A 276 9.71 -24.24 2.72
N ALA A 277 10.06 -24.16 1.42
CA ALA A 277 10.53 -22.95 0.77
C ALA A 277 9.50 -22.37 -0.20
N VAL A 278 9.34 -21.04 -0.23
CA VAL A 278 8.51 -20.35 -1.24
C VAL A 278 9.24 -20.36 -2.56
N ILE A 279 8.79 -21.19 -3.52
CA ILE A 279 9.42 -21.29 -4.84
C ILE A 279 8.75 -20.37 -5.87
N GLN A 280 7.50 -19.98 -5.65
CA GLN A 280 6.78 -19.04 -6.49
C GLN A 280 5.96 -18.09 -5.62
N SER A 281 5.88 -16.83 -6.04
CA SER A 281 4.96 -15.85 -5.45
C SER A 281 4.48 -14.91 -6.55
N LEU A 282 3.17 -14.77 -6.69
CA LEU A 282 2.55 -13.94 -7.71
C LEU A 282 1.45 -13.08 -7.09
N ASN A 283 1.48 -11.79 -7.41
CA ASN A 283 0.39 -10.87 -7.09
C ASN A 283 -0.43 -10.61 -8.35
N LEU A 284 -1.76 -10.77 -8.27
CA LEU A 284 -2.68 -10.45 -9.35
C LEU A 284 -3.72 -9.43 -8.89
N GLY A 285 -3.99 -8.46 -9.77
CA GLY A 285 -5.08 -7.50 -9.59
C GLY A 285 -6.24 -7.83 -10.52
N PHE A 286 -7.45 -7.77 -9.98
CA PHE A 286 -8.69 -7.97 -10.72
C PHE A 286 -9.59 -6.75 -10.54
N ARG A 287 -10.43 -6.47 -11.53
CA ARG A 287 -11.48 -5.46 -11.42
C ARG A 287 -12.83 -6.13 -11.53
N LEU A 288 -13.66 -5.96 -10.49
CA LEU A 288 -15.01 -6.46 -10.48
C LEU A 288 -15.91 -5.52 -11.30
N MET A 289 -16.51 -6.06 -12.34
CA MET A 289 -17.44 -5.32 -13.19
C MET A 289 -18.88 -5.40 -12.65
N ILE A 290 -19.18 -6.48 -11.93
CA ILE A 290 -20.42 -6.70 -11.16
C ILE A 290 -20.03 -7.09 -9.73
N GLU A 291 -20.97 -7.02 -8.80
CA GLU A 291 -20.75 -7.57 -7.45
C GLU A 291 -20.80 -9.10 -7.52
N GLU A 292 -19.74 -9.73 -7.05
CA GLU A 292 -19.59 -11.18 -6.96
C GLU A 292 -19.25 -11.58 -5.53
N GLU A 293 -19.66 -12.79 -5.15
CA GLU A 293 -19.27 -13.36 -3.85
C GLU A 293 -17.77 -13.63 -3.81
N GLN A 294 -17.16 -13.44 -2.64
CA GLN A 294 -15.71 -13.61 -2.47
C GLN A 294 -15.23 -15.02 -2.86
N ALA A 295 -16.07 -16.04 -2.64
CA ALA A 295 -15.77 -17.41 -3.02
C ALA A 295 -15.67 -17.59 -4.54
N SER A 296 -16.57 -16.96 -5.32
CA SER A 296 -16.53 -16.94 -6.79
C SER A 296 -15.29 -16.21 -7.33
N VAL A 297 -14.92 -15.11 -6.68
CA VAL A 297 -13.69 -14.36 -7.03
C VAL A 297 -12.44 -15.20 -6.77
N LEU A 298 -12.42 -15.97 -5.66
CA LEU A 298 -11.33 -16.89 -5.34
C LEU A 298 -11.23 -18.00 -6.38
N ASP A 299 -12.34 -18.55 -6.85
CA ASP A 299 -12.36 -19.55 -7.93
C ASP A 299 -11.74 -19.01 -9.22
N THR A 300 -12.11 -17.77 -9.60
CA THR A 300 -11.52 -17.12 -10.77
C THR A 300 -10.00 -16.96 -10.62
N PHE A 301 -9.55 -16.60 -9.41
CA PHE A 301 -8.12 -16.48 -9.12
C PHE A 301 -7.42 -17.85 -9.19
N ILE A 302 -7.99 -18.88 -8.61
CA ILE A 302 -7.48 -20.26 -8.66
C ILE A 302 -7.37 -20.74 -10.10
N GLY A 303 -8.44 -20.56 -10.91
CA GLY A 303 -8.44 -20.92 -12.32
C GLY A 303 -7.37 -20.22 -13.15
N GLU A 304 -7.11 -18.94 -12.86
CA GLU A 304 -6.03 -18.19 -13.51
C GLU A 304 -4.64 -18.75 -13.15
N ILE A 305 -4.42 -19.14 -11.89
CA ILE A 305 -3.17 -19.77 -11.44
C ILE A 305 -2.98 -21.14 -12.08
N GLN A 306 -4.03 -21.97 -12.12
CA GLN A 306 -3.98 -23.28 -12.80
C GLN A 306 -3.65 -23.15 -14.28
N SER A 307 -4.27 -22.19 -14.96
CA SER A 307 -3.99 -21.91 -16.37
C SER A 307 -2.53 -21.48 -16.62
N LYS A 308 -1.91 -20.77 -15.68
CA LYS A 308 -0.54 -20.26 -15.82
C LYS A 308 0.53 -21.26 -15.38
N PHE A 309 0.25 -22.04 -14.35
CA PHE A 309 1.27 -22.84 -13.65
C PHE A 309 0.93 -24.33 -13.54
N GLY A 310 -0.18 -24.77 -14.16
CA GLY A 310 -0.62 -26.16 -14.15
C GLY A 310 -1.27 -26.55 -12.82
N GLU A 311 -1.15 -27.82 -12.47
CA GLU A 311 -1.82 -28.42 -11.31
C GLU A 311 -1.42 -27.75 -9.99
N LEU A 312 -2.41 -27.70 -9.08
CA LEU A 312 -2.22 -27.23 -7.71
C LEU A 312 -1.59 -28.34 -6.85
N SER A 313 -1.09 -27.94 -5.70
CA SER A 313 -0.71 -28.86 -4.63
C SER A 313 -1.94 -29.61 -4.13
N ARG A 314 -1.73 -30.83 -3.61
CA ARG A 314 -2.80 -31.59 -2.96
C ARG A 314 -3.45 -30.83 -1.81
N GLU A 315 -2.68 -30.03 -1.08
CA GLU A 315 -3.17 -29.15 -0.02
C GLU A 315 -3.07 -27.69 -0.46
N VAL A 316 -4.18 -26.96 -0.37
CA VAL A 316 -4.28 -25.54 -0.71
C VAL A 316 -4.82 -24.77 0.48
N ILE A 317 -4.05 -23.76 0.91
CA ILE A 317 -4.39 -22.87 2.04
C ILE A 317 -5.13 -21.65 1.50
N VAL A 318 -6.30 -21.38 2.06
CA VAL A 318 -7.21 -20.30 1.62
C VAL A 318 -7.78 -19.53 2.83
N PRO A 319 -8.18 -18.27 2.68
CA PRO A 319 -8.83 -17.49 3.74
C PRO A 319 -10.28 -17.91 3.99
N PHE A 320 -10.96 -18.45 2.98
CA PHE A 320 -12.30 -19.03 3.00
C PHE A 320 -12.42 -20.05 1.86
N LEU A 321 -13.40 -20.94 1.93
CA LEU A 321 -13.56 -21.99 0.92
C LEU A 321 -14.00 -21.40 -0.43
N PRO A 322 -13.45 -21.89 -1.55
CA PRO A 322 -13.96 -21.60 -2.89
C PRO A 322 -15.33 -22.26 -3.10
N GLU A 323 -16.08 -21.82 -4.12
CA GLU A 323 -17.34 -22.48 -4.51
C GLU A 323 -17.09 -23.83 -5.19
N THR A 324 -15.99 -23.92 -5.95
CA THR A 324 -15.68 -25.09 -6.79
C THR A 324 -14.76 -26.06 -6.06
N ALA A 325 -15.20 -27.31 -5.94
CA ALA A 325 -14.32 -28.39 -5.53
C ALA A 325 -13.43 -28.83 -6.71
N ILE A 326 -12.16 -29.10 -6.43
CA ILE A 326 -11.18 -29.56 -7.44
C ILE A 326 -10.69 -30.94 -7.02
N ASP A 327 -10.80 -31.92 -7.92
CA ASP A 327 -10.40 -33.30 -7.65
C ASP A 327 -8.91 -33.38 -7.26
N GLY A 328 -8.62 -34.13 -6.20
CA GLY A 328 -7.25 -34.28 -5.68
C GLY A 328 -6.72 -33.08 -4.89
N VAL A 329 -7.51 -32.01 -4.70
CA VAL A 329 -7.14 -30.79 -3.94
C VAL A 329 -7.96 -30.71 -2.66
N GLU A 330 -7.28 -30.57 -1.53
CA GLU A 330 -7.86 -30.31 -0.22
C GLU A 330 -7.69 -28.84 0.15
N PHE A 331 -8.78 -28.08 0.19
CA PHE A 331 -8.77 -26.68 0.64
C PHE A 331 -8.83 -26.62 2.17
N ARG A 332 -7.93 -25.84 2.78
CA ARG A 332 -7.85 -25.64 4.23
C ARG A 332 -7.84 -24.20 4.63
N ILE A 333 -8.63 -23.87 5.64
CA ILE A 333 -8.61 -22.58 6.35
C ILE A 333 -7.83 -22.80 7.65
N PRO A 334 -6.59 -22.31 7.76
CA PRO A 334 -5.79 -22.52 8.96
C PRO A 334 -6.22 -21.59 10.10
N VAL A 335 -6.28 -22.12 11.31
CA VAL A 335 -6.67 -21.38 12.52
C VAL A 335 -5.45 -21.03 13.39
N ARG A 336 -4.35 -21.81 13.29
CA ARG A 336 -3.14 -21.65 14.11
C ARG A 336 -1.91 -22.26 13.45
N GLY A 337 -0.74 -21.91 13.96
CA GLY A 337 0.54 -22.49 13.56
C GLY A 337 1.07 -21.96 12.22
N ASP A 338 2.02 -22.71 11.64
CA ASP A 338 2.79 -22.28 10.47
C ASP A 338 1.96 -22.05 9.22
N LYS A 339 0.87 -22.81 9.03
CA LYS A 339 -0.05 -22.63 7.91
C LYS A 339 -0.82 -21.31 8.00
N LEU A 340 -1.18 -20.88 9.21
CA LEU A 340 -1.75 -19.55 9.43
C LEU A 340 -0.72 -18.45 9.13
N ALA A 341 0.53 -18.62 9.58
CA ALA A 341 1.60 -17.68 9.27
C ALA A 341 1.85 -17.52 7.76
N LEU A 342 1.71 -18.62 6.98
CA LEU A 342 1.77 -18.57 5.52
C LEU A 342 0.60 -17.79 4.91
N LEU A 343 -0.62 -18.01 5.41
CA LEU A 343 -1.80 -17.28 4.95
C LEU A 343 -1.67 -15.78 5.27
N GLU A 344 -1.20 -15.43 6.47
CA GLU A 344 -0.95 -14.05 6.87
C GLU A 344 0.15 -13.38 6.03
N LEU A 345 1.21 -14.12 5.67
CA LEU A 345 2.24 -13.63 4.75
C LEU A 345 1.66 -13.34 3.37
N SER A 346 0.84 -14.26 2.84
CA SER A 346 0.14 -14.08 1.57
C SER A 346 -0.80 -12.87 1.62
N ALA A 347 -1.59 -12.72 2.69
CA ALA A 347 -2.47 -11.57 2.90
C ALA A 347 -1.69 -10.25 2.99
N ARG A 348 -0.52 -10.26 3.62
CA ARG A 348 0.38 -9.10 3.68
C ARG A 348 0.87 -8.68 2.30
N ASN A 349 1.24 -9.65 1.45
CA ASN A 349 1.64 -9.38 0.07
C ASN A 349 0.49 -8.79 -0.77
N ALA A 350 -0.73 -9.28 -0.61
CA ALA A 350 -1.92 -8.72 -1.25
C ALA A 350 -2.18 -7.28 -0.78
N LYS A 351 -2.02 -7.00 0.53
CA LYS A 351 -2.14 -5.66 1.11
C LYS A 351 -1.08 -4.69 0.59
N GLU A 352 0.15 -5.13 0.46
CA GLU A 352 1.22 -4.32 -0.16
C GLU A 352 0.91 -3.99 -1.62
N MET A 353 0.40 -4.96 -2.38
CA MET A 353 -0.03 -4.71 -3.75
C MET A 353 -1.10 -3.62 -3.83
N ARG A 354 -2.12 -3.69 -2.96
CA ARG A 354 -3.16 -2.66 -2.84
C ARG A 354 -2.56 -1.28 -2.55
N LEU A 355 -1.68 -1.18 -1.55
CA LEU A 355 -1.04 0.08 -1.18
C LEU A 355 -0.21 0.67 -2.34
N ASN A 356 0.50 -0.18 -3.08
CA ASN A 356 1.27 0.26 -4.24
C ASN A 356 0.37 0.71 -5.40
N ALA A 357 -0.78 0.06 -5.60
CA ALA A 357 -1.76 0.49 -6.60
C ALA A 357 -2.35 1.86 -6.25
N LEU A 358 -2.71 2.10 -4.99
CA LEU A 358 -3.19 3.39 -4.51
C LEU A 358 -2.16 4.50 -4.70
N LYS A 359 -0.89 4.26 -4.34
CA LYS A 359 0.21 5.22 -4.58
C LYS A 359 0.42 5.51 -6.07
N GLN A 360 0.30 4.49 -6.91
CA GLN A 360 0.43 4.68 -8.35
C GLN A 360 -0.73 5.52 -8.90
N GLN A 361 -1.95 5.31 -8.43
CA GLN A 361 -3.13 6.09 -8.82
C GLN A 361 -2.99 7.55 -8.39
N GLU A 362 -2.49 7.80 -7.18
CA GLU A 362 -2.18 9.17 -6.69
C GLU A 362 -1.22 9.91 -7.63
N HIS A 363 -0.23 9.21 -8.19
CA HIS A 363 0.74 9.81 -9.12
C HIS A 363 0.21 9.97 -10.55
N THR A 364 -0.63 9.04 -11.03
CA THR A 364 -1.09 9.04 -12.43
C THR A 364 -2.34 9.90 -12.65
N ASP A 365 -3.24 9.93 -11.68
CA ASP A 365 -4.46 10.74 -11.70
C ASP A 365 -4.77 11.25 -10.28
N PRO A 366 -4.13 12.36 -9.86
CA PRO A 366 -4.30 12.91 -8.52
C PRO A 366 -5.73 13.35 -8.21
N ASP A 367 -6.50 13.79 -9.22
CA ASP A 367 -7.87 14.26 -9.04
C ASP A 367 -8.82 13.09 -8.84
N ALA A 368 -8.72 12.04 -9.65
CA ALA A 368 -9.50 10.81 -9.45
C ALA A 368 -9.17 10.15 -8.11
N TYR A 369 -7.91 10.13 -7.70
CA TYR A 369 -7.49 9.63 -6.40
C TYR A 369 -8.12 10.43 -5.25
N ARG A 370 -8.08 11.78 -5.31
CA ARG A 370 -8.71 12.65 -4.30
C ARG A 370 -10.21 12.41 -4.19
N ASN A 371 -10.91 12.32 -5.32
CA ASN A 371 -12.34 12.03 -5.34
C ASN A 371 -12.65 10.68 -4.68
N MET A 372 -11.90 9.64 -5.00
CA MET A 372 -12.02 8.32 -4.37
C MET A 372 -11.80 8.40 -2.84
N VAL A 373 -10.82 9.18 -2.39
CA VAL A 373 -10.55 9.37 -0.96
C VAL A 373 -11.70 10.11 -0.28
N MET A 374 -12.28 11.13 -0.91
CA MET A 374 -13.46 11.87 -0.39
C MET A 374 -14.71 10.98 -0.33
N GLU A 375 -14.94 10.15 -1.35
CA GLU A 375 -16.01 9.15 -1.35
C GLU A 375 -15.83 8.10 -0.22
N SER A 376 -14.59 7.64 -0.03
CA SER A 376 -14.26 6.75 1.08
C SER A 376 -14.51 7.40 2.45
N LEU A 377 -14.14 8.67 2.61
CA LEU A 377 -14.38 9.45 3.82
C LEU A 377 -15.88 9.63 4.07
N GLN A 378 -16.65 10.01 3.04
CA GLN A 378 -18.11 10.12 3.10
C GLN A 378 -18.75 8.83 3.61
N LYS A 379 -18.37 7.69 3.03
CA LYS A 379 -18.91 6.37 3.39
C LYS A 379 -18.55 5.96 4.81
N GLN A 380 -17.30 6.16 5.22
CA GLN A 380 -16.81 5.73 6.55
C GLN A 380 -17.41 6.57 7.68
N ILE A 381 -17.57 7.89 7.46
CA ILE A 381 -18.25 8.78 8.41
C ILE A 381 -19.78 8.65 8.31
N GLY A 382 -20.32 8.14 7.20
CA GLY A 382 -21.76 8.05 6.95
C GLY A 382 -22.39 9.41 6.64
N MET A 383 -21.72 10.23 5.84
CA MET A 383 -22.19 11.54 5.42
C MET A 383 -23.17 11.45 4.23
N LYS A 384 -24.12 12.38 4.16
CA LYS A 384 -25.05 12.49 3.01
C LYS A 384 -24.37 13.05 1.77
N GLU A 385 -23.51 14.05 1.96
CA GLU A 385 -22.83 14.79 0.89
C GLU A 385 -21.33 14.47 0.87
N LEU A 386 -20.71 14.64 -0.31
CA LEU A 386 -19.27 14.48 -0.47
C LEU A 386 -18.54 15.61 0.27
N PRO A 387 -17.55 15.33 1.15
CA PRO A 387 -16.87 16.36 1.93
C PRO A 387 -15.82 17.11 1.08
N VAL A 388 -16.27 17.89 0.11
CA VAL A 388 -15.39 18.70 -0.76
C VAL A 388 -14.82 19.92 -0.05
N HIS A 389 -15.53 20.46 0.95
CA HIS A 389 -15.07 21.52 1.83
C HIS A 389 -15.05 21.01 3.27
N ILE A 390 -13.87 20.98 3.86
CA ILE A 390 -13.62 20.51 5.22
C ILE A 390 -12.91 21.61 6.01
N GLU A 391 -13.41 21.92 7.20
CA GLU A 391 -12.75 22.83 8.15
C GLU A 391 -12.32 22.08 9.40
N CYS A 392 -11.14 22.40 9.94
CA CYS A 392 -10.67 21.85 11.20
C CYS A 392 -10.31 22.97 12.18
N PHE A 393 -10.79 22.83 13.42
CA PHE A 393 -10.51 23.75 14.50
C PHE A 393 -9.59 23.13 15.54
N ASP A 394 -8.53 23.85 15.89
CA ASP A 394 -7.61 23.52 16.98
C ASP A 394 -7.55 24.67 17.99
N ASN A 395 -7.66 24.34 19.27
CA ASN A 395 -7.48 25.26 20.38
C ASN A 395 -6.09 25.08 20.96
N SER A 396 -5.20 26.03 20.76
CA SER A 396 -3.90 26.02 21.37
C SER A 396 -3.82 27.04 22.52
N ASN A 397 -3.64 26.53 23.75
CA ASN A 397 -3.43 27.31 24.97
C ASN A 397 -1.98 27.21 25.43
N ILE A 398 -1.31 28.32 25.58
CA ILE A 398 0.00 28.37 26.26
C ILE A 398 -0.19 29.01 27.64
N GLN A 399 -0.22 28.20 28.69
CA GLN A 399 -0.16 28.62 30.11
C GLN A 399 -1.15 29.73 30.51
N GLY A 400 -2.38 29.72 29.95
CA GLY A 400 -3.46 30.60 30.38
C GLY A 400 -3.41 32.06 29.91
N THR A 401 -2.44 32.43 29.07
CA THR A 401 -2.34 33.79 28.51
C THR A 401 -2.61 33.79 27.00
N ASN A 402 -3.57 34.64 26.57
CA ASN A 402 -3.96 34.83 25.17
C ASN A 402 -4.39 33.52 24.44
N PRO A 403 -5.54 32.90 24.78
CA PRO A 403 -6.03 31.75 24.08
C PRO A 403 -6.33 32.09 22.61
N VAL A 404 -5.80 31.26 21.71
CA VAL A 404 -5.97 31.42 20.25
C VAL A 404 -6.47 30.11 19.67
N SER A 405 -7.44 30.18 18.78
CA SER A 405 -7.89 29.04 18.01
C SER A 405 -7.52 29.20 16.55
N ALA A 406 -7.10 28.10 15.94
CA ALA A 406 -6.80 28.01 14.52
C ALA A 406 -7.96 27.33 13.79
N CYS A 407 -8.30 27.84 12.60
CA CYS A 407 -9.19 27.18 11.66
C CYS A 407 -8.45 26.99 10.34
N VAL A 408 -8.25 25.75 9.92
CA VAL A 408 -7.71 25.40 8.61
C VAL A 408 -8.81 24.87 7.69
N VAL A 409 -8.64 25.10 6.40
CA VAL A 409 -9.62 24.77 5.37
C VAL A 409 -8.98 23.89 4.32
N PHE A 410 -9.65 22.78 4.00
CA PHE A 410 -9.29 21.90 2.89
C PHE A 410 -10.43 21.89 1.86
N ARG A 411 -10.05 21.98 0.58
CA ARG A 411 -10.99 21.88 -0.54
C ARG A 411 -10.54 20.77 -1.46
N ASN A 412 -11.43 19.83 -1.76
CA ASN A 412 -11.13 18.62 -2.54
C ASN A 412 -9.91 17.86 -2.00
N GLY A 413 -9.79 17.74 -0.67
CA GLY A 413 -8.68 17.05 -0.01
C GLY A 413 -7.34 17.78 0.00
N VAL A 414 -7.27 19.05 -0.42
CA VAL A 414 -6.03 19.86 -0.45
C VAL A 414 -6.14 21.10 0.44
N PRO A 415 -5.05 21.51 1.11
CA PRO A 415 -5.04 22.71 1.95
C PRO A 415 -5.34 24.00 1.16
N SER A 416 -6.36 24.76 1.57
CA SER A 416 -6.68 26.08 1.01
C SER A 416 -6.17 27.19 1.95
N LYS A 417 -4.86 27.47 1.91
CA LYS A 417 -4.18 28.38 2.86
C LYS A 417 -4.74 29.80 2.89
N LYS A 418 -5.36 30.27 1.79
CA LYS A 418 -6.01 31.58 1.70
C LYS A 418 -7.26 31.67 2.61
N ASP A 419 -7.88 30.54 2.91
CA ASP A 419 -9.12 30.45 3.69
C ASP A 419 -8.84 30.19 5.18
N TYR A 420 -7.60 29.98 5.58
CA TYR A 420 -7.19 29.78 6.98
C TYR A 420 -7.46 31.00 7.83
N ARG A 421 -7.87 30.81 9.08
CA ARG A 421 -8.16 31.92 10.01
C ARG A 421 -7.60 31.62 11.40
N HIS A 422 -7.13 32.68 12.06
CA HIS A 422 -6.82 32.67 13.50
C HIS A 422 -7.89 33.47 14.24
N PHE A 423 -8.31 32.95 15.36
CA PHE A 423 -9.29 33.59 16.22
C PHE A 423 -8.65 33.92 17.58
N LYS A 424 -8.58 35.21 17.92
CA LYS A 424 -8.30 35.64 19.28
C LYS A 424 -9.60 35.51 20.07
N VAL A 425 -9.57 34.80 21.19
CA VAL A 425 -10.70 34.64 22.09
C VAL A 425 -10.98 35.97 22.77
N LYS A 426 -12.27 36.37 22.85
CA LYS A 426 -12.68 37.70 23.35
C LYS A 426 -13.49 37.62 24.64
N THR A 427 -14.32 36.59 24.80
CA THR A 427 -15.30 36.50 25.87
C THR A 427 -14.92 35.54 26.99
N VAL A 428 -14.02 34.60 26.73
CA VAL A 428 -13.60 33.57 27.70
C VAL A 428 -12.40 34.05 28.49
N VAL A 429 -12.54 34.09 29.82
CA VAL A 429 -11.48 34.42 30.76
C VAL A 429 -10.92 33.13 31.38
N GLY A 430 -9.61 32.92 31.27
CA GLY A 430 -8.93 31.74 31.80
C GLY A 430 -8.80 30.59 30.78
N ALA A 431 -8.29 29.44 31.23
CA ALA A 431 -8.07 28.25 30.41
C ALA A 431 -9.36 27.39 30.33
N ASN A 432 -10.29 27.81 29.49
CA ASN A 432 -11.51 27.04 29.24
C ASN A 432 -11.65 26.71 27.75
N ASP A 433 -11.08 25.58 27.33
CA ASP A 433 -11.02 25.13 25.95
C ASP A 433 -12.41 24.85 25.35
N TYR A 434 -13.38 24.48 26.17
CA TYR A 434 -14.74 24.21 25.75
C TYR A 434 -15.49 25.49 25.35
N ALA A 435 -15.47 26.49 26.22
CA ALA A 435 -16.09 27.78 25.93
C ALA A 435 -15.37 28.51 24.77
N THR A 436 -14.06 28.35 24.67
CA THR A 436 -13.26 28.85 23.54
C THR A 436 -13.73 28.25 22.22
N MET A 437 -13.93 26.93 22.16
CA MET A 437 -14.40 26.24 20.96
C MET A 437 -15.78 26.77 20.55
N LYS A 438 -16.71 26.90 21.50
CA LYS A 438 -18.06 27.43 21.25
C LYS A 438 -17.99 28.86 20.66
N GLU A 439 -17.20 29.76 21.28
CA GLU A 439 -17.03 31.14 20.79
C GLU A 439 -16.52 31.19 19.35
N VAL A 440 -15.47 30.41 19.07
CA VAL A 440 -14.79 30.46 17.77
C VAL A 440 -15.67 29.88 16.66
N VAL A 441 -16.29 28.73 16.89
CA VAL A 441 -17.23 28.08 15.95
C VAL A 441 -18.42 29.01 15.67
N ASN A 442 -19.03 29.59 16.70
CA ASN A 442 -20.13 30.54 16.54
C ASN A 442 -19.71 31.74 15.69
N ARG A 443 -18.58 32.40 16.01
CA ARG A 443 -18.09 33.56 15.25
C ARG A 443 -17.73 33.23 13.81
N ARG A 444 -17.18 32.04 13.55
CA ARG A 444 -16.84 31.61 12.19
C ARG A 444 -18.08 31.50 11.34
N TYR A 445 -19.06 30.75 11.81
CA TYR A 445 -20.24 30.41 11.03
C TYR A 445 -21.30 31.51 11.02
N SER A 446 -21.45 32.35 12.08
CA SER A 446 -22.26 33.55 12.01
C SER A 446 -21.81 34.47 10.88
N ARG A 447 -20.52 34.73 10.81
CA ARG A 447 -19.95 35.54 9.74
C ARG A 447 -20.12 34.92 8.36
N MET A 448 -19.95 33.59 8.27
CA MET A 448 -20.11 32.86 7.00
C MET A 448 -21.54 32.89 6.51
N LEU A 449 -22.53 32.81 7.41
CA LEU A 449 -23.96 32.94 7.08
C LEU A 449 -24.30 34.35 6.54
N GLU A 450 -23.61 35.39 7.05
CA GLU A 450 -23.80 36.77 6.60
C GLU A 450 -23.12 37.06 5.25
N GLU A 451 -21.87 36.61 5.07
CA GLU A 451 -21.04 36.95 3.92
C GLU A 451 -21.18 35.97 2.75
N ASN A 452 -21.30 34.65 3.02
CA ASN A 452 -21.35 33.61 1.99
C ASN A 452 -22.06 32.32 2.48
N PRO A 453 -23.39 32.33 2.61
CA PRO A 453 -24.16 31.21 3.17
C PRO A 453 -24.08 29.91 2.35
N GLU A 454 -23.65 29.98 1.09
CA GLU A 454 -23.49 28.82 0.21
C GLU A 454 -22.15 28.11 0.40
N ASP A 455 -21.15 28.76 1.05
CA ASP A 455 -19.81 28.19 1.25
C ASP A 455 -19.65 27.44 2.58
N ILE A 456 -20.76 27.01 3.21
CA ILE A 456 -20.71 26.22 4.44
C ILE A 456 -20.09 24.87 4.16
N PRO A 457 -19.10 24.40 5.00
CA PRO A 457 -18.44 23.12 4.78
C PRO A 457 -19.39 21.95 5.00
N GLN A 458 -19.17 20.85 4.27
CA GLN A 458 -19.89 19.60 4.48
C GLN A 458 -19.38 18.86 5.73
N LEU A 459 -18.09 19.08 6.10
CA LEU A 459 -17.49 18.43 7.26
C LEU A 459 -16.73 19.45 8.12
N VAL A 460 -17.01 19.42 9.41
CA VAL A 460 -16.26 20.14 10.44
C VAL A 460 -15.58 19.14 11.37
N VAL A 461 -14.28 19.30 11.54
CA VAL A 461 -13.43 18.48 12.40
C VAL A 461 -12.98 19.31 13.59
N ILE A 462 -13.14 18.79 14.79
CA ILE A 462 -12.60 19.38 16.02
C ILE A 462 -11.37 18.58 16.45
N ASP A 463 -10.22 19.23 16.53
CA ASP A 463 -9.03 18.64 17.14
C ASP A 463 -9.23 18.63 18.65
N GLY A 464 -9.67 17.48 19.15
CA GLY A 464 -9.99 17.33 20.57
C GLY A 464 -10.95 16.18 20.87
N GLY A 465 -11.45 16.16 22.11
CA GLY A 465 -12.32 15.11 22.62
C GLY A 465 -13.81 15.47 22.58
N LYS A 466 -14.62 14.56 23.14
CA LYS A 466 -16.09 14.66 23.23
C LYS A 466 -16.59 15.98 23.85
N GLY A 467 -15.85 16.54 24.83
CA GLY A 467 -16.25 17.79 25.46
C GLY A 467 -16.20 18.97 24.51
N GLN A 468 -15.12 19.12 23.73
CA GLN A 468 -15.00 20.18 22.73
C GLN A 468 -16.03 19.99 21.59
N LEU A 469 -16.27 18.72 21.19
CA LEU A 469 -17.29 18.37 20.21
C LEU A 469 -18.69 18.83 20.64
N ALA A 470 -19.07 18.61 21.90
CA ALA A 470 -20.38 19.01 22.44
C ALA A 470 -20.58 20.53 22.41
N PHE A 471 -19.57 21.31 22.81
CA PHE A 471 -19.65 22.78 22.78
C PHE A 471 -19.64 23.35 21.35
N ALA A 472 -18.91 22.73 20.43
CA ALA A 472 -18.98 23.07 19.01
C ALA A 472 -20.37 22.79 18.44
N PHE A 473 -20.98 21.66 18.81
CA PHE A 473 -22.34 21.31 18.42
C PHE A 473 -23.38 22.32 18.93
N GLU A 474 -23.28 22.74 20.18
CA GLU A 474 -24.16 23.79 20.74
C GLU A 474 -24.09 25.08 19.92
N ALA A 475 -22.87 25.52 19.54
CA ALA A 475 -22.69 26.71 18.71
C ALA A 475 -23.37 26.56 17.34
N LEU A 476 -23.26 25.39 16.71
CA LEU A 476 -23.88 25.11 15.42
C LEU A 476 -25.40 24.98 15.52
N ALA A 477 -25.91 24.43 16.64
CA ALA A 477 -27.35 24.34 16.91
C ALA A 477 -28.00 25.72 17.09
N GLU A 478 -27.33 26.65 17.80
CA GLU A 478 -27.77 28.04 17.95
C GLU A 478 -27.88 28.77 16.60
N LEU A 479 -27.07 28.36 15.59
CA LEU A 479 -27.07 28.91 14.23
C LEU A 479 -27.95 28.14 13.25
N GLY A 480 -28.61 27.05 13.65
CA GLY A 480 -29.45 26.22 12.79
C GLY A 480 -28.68 25.45 11.71
N LEU A 481 -27.41 25.11 11.95
CA LEU A 481 -26.52 24.48 10.97
C LEU A 481 -26.34 22.97 11.15
N THR A 482 -26.92 22.36 12.19
CA THR A 482 -26.73 20.95 12.53
C THR A 482 -27.17 19.96 11.45
N ASP A 483 -28.16 20.35 10.62
CA ASP A 483 -28.65 19.52 9.51
C ASP A 483 -27.92 19.78 8.18
N ARG A 484 -27.12 20.85 8.11
CA ARG A 484 -26.44 21.29 6.89
C ARG A 484 -25.00 20.78 6.80
N LEU A 485 -24.38 20.41 7.92
CA LEU A 485 -23.00 19.95 7.98
C LEU A 485 -22.85 18.74 8.92
N THR A 486 -21.80 18.00 8.71
CA THR A 486 -21.41 16.91 9.62
C THR A 486 -20.31 17.40 10.56
N LEU A 487 -20.47 17.16 11.87
CA LEU A 487 -19.49 17.52 12.90
C LEU A 487 -18.90 16.27 13.53
N ILE A 488 -17.56 16.19 13.56
CA ILE A 488 -16.81 15.12 14.21
C ILE A 488 -15.69 15.70 15.09
N ALA A 489 -15.19 14.92 16.05
CA ALA A 489 -13.95 15.20 16.74
C ALA A 489 -12.92 14.10 16.47
N LEU A 490 -11.66 14.48 16.44
CA LEU A 490 -10.51 13.59 16.27
C LEU A 490 -9.60 13.72 17.49
N ALA A 491 -9.56 12.67 18.34
CA ALA A 491 -8.73 12.66 19.54
C ALA A 491 -7.28 12.29 19.24
N GLU A 492 -6.34 13.07 19.81
CA GLU A 492 -4.90 13.02 19.48
C GLU A 492 -4.24 11.67 19.79
N ARG A 493 -4.52 11.08 20.97
CA ARG A 493 -3.73 9.93 21.47
C ARG A 493 -4.05 8.58 20.83
N MET A 494 -5.29 8.36 20.37
CA MET A 494 -5.74 7.05 19.86
C MET A 494 -6.30 7.13 18.42
N GLU A 495 -6.31 8.32 17.83
CA GLU A 495 -6.91 8.60 16.53
C GLU A 495 -8.39 8.18 16.48
N GLU A 496 -9.06 8.34 17.61
CA GLU A 496 -10.47 8.01 17.77
C GLU A 496 -11.33 9.13 17.17
N VAL A 497 -12.24 8.75 16.29
CA VAL A 497 -13.21 9.66 15.68
C VAL A 497 -14.53 9.58 16.45
N TYR A 498 -15.00 10.71 16.97
CA TYR A 498 -16.27 10.81 17.70
C TYR A 498 -17.30 11.56 16.89
N ARG A 499 -18.54 11.07 16.93
CA ARG A 499 -19.73 11.77 16.41
C ARG A 499 -20.54 12.35 17.56
N VAL A 500 -21.32 13.37 17.22
CA VAL A 500 -22.28 13.96 18.15
C VAL A 500 -23.36 12.93 18.51
N GLY A 501 -23.61 12.77 19.81
CA GLY A 501 -24.62 11.84 20.32
C GLY A 501 -24.18 10.37 20.41
N ASP A 502 -22.98 10.03 19.92
CA ASP A 502 -22.48 8.66 19.99
C ASP A 502 -21.56 8.47 21.23
N PRO A 503 -21.86 7.53 22.13
CA PRO A 503 -21.03 7.28 23.32
C PRO A 503 -19.71 6.58 22.99
N TYR A 504 -19.60 5.94 21.83
CA TYR A 504 -18.41 5.18 21.41
C TYR A 504 -17.71 5.84 20.23
N PRO A 505 -16.36 5.70 20.12
CA PRO A 505 -15.64 6.18 18.93
C PRO A 505 -15.99 5.32 17.73
N MET A 506 -15.98 5.95 16.56
CA MET A 506 -16.09 5.25 15.28
C MET A 506 -14.79 4.53 14.96
N PHE A 507 -14.89 3.31 14.47
CA PHE A 507 -13.73 2.58 14.01
C PHE A 507 -13.44 2.90 12.53
N ILE A 508 -12.32 3.56 12.27
CA ILE A 508 -11.80 3.80 10.91
C ILE A 508 -10.48 3.03 10.77
N ASP A 509 -10.33 2.29 9.67
CA ASP A 509 -9.07 1.55 9.41
C ASP A 509 -7.88 2.52 9.39
N ARG A 510 -6.89 2.26 10.25
CA ARG A 510 -5.66 3.08 10.39
C ARG A 510 -4.88 3.25 9.08
N ASN A 511 -5.04 2.33 8.14
CA ASN A 511 -4.39 2.39 6.84
C ASN A 511 -5.28 3.00 5.75
N SER A 512 -6.50 3.43 6.10
CA SER A 512 -7.44 4.04 5.17
C SER A 512 -6.90 5.40 4.67
N PRO A 513 -6.97 5.68 3.37
CA PRO A 513 -6.69 7.01 2.83
C PRO A 513 -7.57 8.10 3.46
N ALA A 514 -8.81 7.77 3.83
CA ALA A 514 -9.75 8.68 4.49
C ALA A 514 -9.24 9.14 5.87
N LEU A 515 -8.74 8.21 6.70
CA LEU A 515 -8.15 8.58 7.99
C LEU A 515 -6.91 9.46 7.83
N LYS A 516 -6.09 9.18 6.82
CA LYS A 516 -4.89 9.99 6.52
C LYS A 516 -5.23 11.45 6.19
N VAL A 517 -6.33 11.70 5.50
CA VAL A 517 -6.80 13.07 5.23
C VAL A 517 -7.24 13.75 6.52
N LEU A 518 -7.95 13.06 7.41
CA LEU A 518 -8.32 13.60 8.72
C LEU A 518 -7.09 13.93 9.58
N GLN A 519 -6.09 13.06 9.56
CA GLN A 519 -4.80 13.29 10.24
C GLN A 519 -4.08 14.51 9.65
N GLN A 520 -3.98 14.61 8.32
CA GLN A 520 -3.35 15.75 7.65
C GLN A 520 -4.02 17.08 7.99
N ILE A 521 -5.35 17.09 8.04
CA ILE A 521 -6.13 18.29 8.40
C ILE A 521 -5.86 18.69 9.84
N ARG A 522 -5.87 17.73 10.79
CA ARG A 522 -5.55 17.96 12.20
C ARG A 522 -4.12 18.49 12.37
N ASP A 523 -3.15 17.78 11.81
CA ASP A 523 -1.74 18.13 11.93
C ASP A 523 -1.46 19.54 11.35
N GLU A 524 -2.16 19.91 10.29
CA GLU A 524 -2.09 21.24 9.70
C GLU A 524 -2.73 22.30 10.59
N ALA A 525 -3.87 22.00 11.26
CA ALA A 525 -4.50 22.90 12.21
C ALA A 525 -3.56 23.18 13.41
N HIS A 526 -3.00 22.13 13.96
CA HIS A 526 -2.02 22.22 15.05
C HIS A 526 -0.75 23.00 14.63
N ARG A 527 -0.18 22.70 13.47
CA ARG A 527 0.97 23.43 12.90
C ARG A 527 0.67 24.92 12.73
N PHE A 528 -0.52 25.25 12.23
CA PHE A 528 -0.93 26.63 11.98
C PHE A 528 -1.14 27.39 13.29
N GLY A 529 -1.73 26.75 14.31
CA GLY A 529 -1.89 27.28 15.66
C GLY A 529 -0.55 27.61 16.32
N ILE A 530 0.39 26.66 16.35
CA ILE A 530 1.73 26.83 16.92
C ILE A 530 2.50 27.99 16.26
N THR A 531 2.42 28.10 14.93
CA THR A 531 3.15 29.14 14.19
C THR A 531 2.70 30.54 14.60
N PHE A 532 1.42 30.73 14.84
CA PHE A 532 0.87 32.00 15.30
C PHE A 532 1.35 32.38 16.70
N HIS A 533 1.37 31.42 17.63
CA HIS A 533 1.89 31.64 18.98
C HIS A 533 3.38 32.05 18.98
N ARG A 534 4.20 31.40 18.16
CA ARG A 534 5.61 31.78 18.01
C ARG A 534 5.75 33.22 17.52
N ASN A 535 4.93 33.62 16.55
CA ASN A 535 4.93 35.00 16.03
C ASN A 535 4.44 36.02 17.07
N LEU A 536 3.44 35.69 17.90
CA LEU A 536 2.98 36.55 18.99
C LEU A 536 4.05 36.72 20.09
N ARG A 537 4.70 35.62 20.51
CA ARG A 537 5.84 35.71 21.48
C ARG A 537 6.97 36.54 20.94
N SER A 538 7.36 36.32 19.70
CA SER A 538 8.41 37.11 19.06
C SER A 538 8.07 38.62 19.07
N LYS A 539 6.80 38.97 18.76
CA LYS A 539 6.34 40.37 18.80
C LYS A 539 6.31 40.92 20.22
N SER A 540 5.80 40.18 21.19
CA SER A 540 5.73 40.65 22.59
C SER A 540 7.10 40.78 23.25
N GLN A 541 8.03 39.87 22.97
CA GLN A 541 9.42 39.98 23.43
C GLN A 541 10.14 41.17 22.81
N VAL A 542 9.90 41.42 21.51
CA VAL A 542 10.45 42.57 20.78
C VAL A 542 9.91 43.87 21.36
N GLU A 543 8.60 43.99 21.58
CA GLU A 543 7.98 45.19 22.18
C GLU A 543 8.44 45.41 23.61
N SER A 544 8.63 44.35 24.42
CA SER A 544 9.10 44.47 25.80
C SER A 544 10.56 44.92 25.89
N ALA A 545 11.46 44.40 25.05
CA ALA A 545 12.88 44.73 25.08
C ALA A 545 13.19 46.17 24.68
N LEU A 546 12.48 46.75 23.73
CA LEU A 546 12.69 48.11 23.27
C LEU A 546 11.94 49.17 24.12
N LYS A 547 10.72 48.83 24.60
CA LYS A 547 9.92 49.74 25.46
C LYS A 547 10.54 49.99 26.84
N GLY A 548 11.37 49.07 27.35
CA GLY A 548 12.11 49.23 28.61
C GLY A 548 13.23 50.29 28.54
N ILE A 549 13.66 50.68 27.35
CA ILE A 549 14.81 51.59 27.17
C ILE A 549 14.35 53.05 27.25
N LYS A 550 14.84 53.76 28.27
CA LYS A 550 14.52 55.20 28.48
C LYS A 550 14.90 56.04 27.28
N GLY A 551 13.89 56.62 26.60
CA GLY A 551 14.07 57.45 25.39
C GLY A 551 13.61 56.76 24.09
N VAL A 552 13.24 55.48 24.13
CA VAL A 552 12.63 54.79 23.00
C VAL A 552 11.11 54.86 23.14
N GLY A 553 10.50 55.78 22.41
CA GLY A 553 9.04 55.86 22.29
C GLY A 553 8.51 55.05 21.09
N ALA A 554 7.18 54.87 20.98
CA ALA A 554 6.54 54.07 19.94
C ALA A 554 6.97 54.42 18.50
N LYS A 555 7.21 55.70 18.20
CA LYS A 555 7.69 56.15 16.88
C LYS A 555 9.14 55.73 16.62
N THR A 556 9.99 55.78 17.64
CA THR A 556 11.41 55.40 17.56
C THR A 556 11.54 53.88 17.42
N GLU A 557 10.77 53.13 18.18
CA GLU A 557 10.66 51.68 18.08
C GLU A 557 10.25 51.24 16.67
N GLN A 558 9.21 51.86 16.13
CA GLN A 558 8.74 51.54 14.78
C GLN A 558 9.79 51.84 13.70
N ARG A 559 10.51 52.93 13.82
CA ARG A 559 11.60 53.29 12.89
C ARG A 559 12.76 52.31 12.96
N LEU A 560 13.18 51.90 14.15
CA LEU A 560 14.24 50.92 14.36
C LEU A 560 13.86 49.55 13.78
N LEU A 561 12.66 49.09 14.03
CA LEU A 561 12.15 47.81 13.51
C LEU A 561 11.94 47.81 11.99
N LEU A 562 11.49 48.92 11.40
CA LEU A 562 11.40 49.10 9.96
C LEU A 562 12.76 49.01 9.26
N HIS A 563 13.80 49.59 9.88
CA HIS A 563 15.14 49.66 9.29
C HIS A 563 15.94 48.36 9.48
N PHE A 564 15.97 47.81 10.69
CA PHE A 564 16.80 46.66 11.04
C PHE A 564 16.03 45.29 10.98
N GLY A 565 14.72 45.33 10.95
CA GLY A 565 13.86 44.15 10.80
C GLY A 565 13.67 43.28 12.08
N SER A 566 14.61 43.33 13.05
CA SER A 566 14.51 42.60 14.32
C SER A 566 15.38 43.18 15.43
N VAL A 567 15.01 42.93 16.72
CA VAL A 567 15.82 43.39 17.89
C VAL A 567 17.20 42.75 17.88
N ALA A 568 17.36 41.52 17.46
CA ALA A 568 18.67 40.88 17.34
C ALA A 568 19.57 41.57 16.32
N ARG A 569 19.02 42.08 15.22
CA ARG A 569 19.77 42.90 14.26
C ARG A 569 20.06 44.31 14.77
N ILE A 570 19.16 44.87 15.59
CA ILE A 570 19.43 46.16 16.27
C ILE A 570 20.57 46.01 17.28
N ALA A 571 20.61 44.94 18.05
CA ALA A 571 21.68 44.61 18.98
C ALA A 571 23.04 44.35 18.29
N ALA A 572 23.01 43.76 17.09
CA ALA A 572 24.21 43.49 16.28
C ALA A 572 24.63 44.66 15.35
N ALA A 573 23.85 45.74 15.29
CA ALA A 573 24.12 46.87 14.42
C ALA A 573 25.30 47.70 14.93
N SER A 574 26.01 48.39 14.00
CA SER A 574 27.06 49.30 14.41
C SER A 574 26.48 50.52 15.13
N ARG A 575 27.27 51.10 16.02
CA ARG A 575 26.91 52.35 16.72
C ARG A 575 26.54 53.47 15.75
N ASP A 576 27.29 53.58 14.64
CA ASP A 576 27.11 54.66 13.66
C ASP A 576 25.79 54.47 12.86
N ASP A 577 25.42 53.25 12.50
CA ASP A 577 24.15 52.95 11.82
C ASP A 577 22.93 53.26 12.71
N LEU A 578 23.05 52.94 13.99
CA LEU A 578 22.01 53.28 14.97
C LEU A 578 21.94 54.78 15.25
N ALA A 579 23.10 55.43 15.36
CA ALA A 579 23.20 56.88 15.61
C ALA A 579 22.60 57.71 14.47
N ALA A 580 22.74 57.25 13.22
CA ALA A 580 22.14 57.90 12.05
C ALA A 580 20.59 57.92 12.12
N LEU A 581 19.97 56.96 12.80
CA LEU A 581 18.54 56.87 12.94
C LEU A 581 17.98 57.54 14.21
N VAL A 582 18.67 57.42 15.33
CA VAL A 582 18.11 57.79 16.63
C VAL A 582 18.97 58.79 17.41
N GLY A 583 20.13 59.17 16.86
CA GLY A 583 21.11 60.06 17.52
C GLY A 583 22.07 59.30 18.46
N ASN A 584 23.29 59.87 18.63
CA ASN A 584 24.41 59.20 19.32
C ASN A 584 24.09 58.75 20.77
N ALA A 585 23.45 59.60 21.57
CA ALA A 585 23.15 59.30 22.97
C ALA A 585 22.10 58.17 23.16
N LEU A 586 21.15 58.06 22.23
CA LEU A 586 20.12 57.01 22.29
C LEU A 586 20.63 55.70 21.68
N ALA A 587 21.44 55.73 20.64
CA ALA A 587 22.08 54.56 20.03
C ALA A 587 22.97 53.82 21.06
N GLU A 588 23.78 54.56 21.81
CA GLU A 588 24.66 53.98 22.83
C GLU A 588 23.88 53.30 23.97
N ARG A 589 22.78 53.93 24.39
CA ARG A 589 21.87 53.37 25.41
C ARG A 589 21.15 52.10 24.94
N ILE A 590 20.72 52.10 23.68
CA ILE A 590 20.06 50.92 23.08
C ILE A 590 21.02 49.74 23.05
N LEU A 591 22.27 49.94 22.60
CA LEU A 591 23.28 48.89 22.57
C LEU A 591 23.64 48.37 23.98
N GLN A 592 23.78 49.28 24.97
CA GLN A 592 24.09 48.91 26.34
C GLN A 592 22.96 48.06 26.99
N GLU A 593 21.71 48.43 26.81
CA GLU A 593 20.60 47.73 27.41
C GLU A 593 20.30 46.39 26.70
N LEU A 594 20.40 46.32 25.37
CA LEU A 594 20.19 45.09 24.62
C LEU A 594 21.29 44.05 24.85
N ASN A 595 22.55 44.49 25.02
CA ASN A 595 23.69 43.60 25.32
C ASN A 595 23.66 43.05 26.75
N LYS A 596 23.13 43.81 27.73
CA LYS A 596 22.91 43.29 29.10
C LYS A 596 21.89 42.17 29.15
N THR A 597 20.87 42.23 28.31
CA THR A 597 19.79 41.19 28.24
C THR A 597 20.25 39.92 27.52
N THR A 598 21.42 39.91 26.86
CA THR A 598 21.97 38.73 26.16
C THR A 598 22.93 37.90 27.03
N GLU A 599 23.33 38.42 28.21
CA GLU A 599 24.23 37.77 29.17
C GLU A 599 23.50 37.15 30.38
N GLU A 600 22.19 37.36 30.53
CA GLU A 600 21.30 36.63 31.44
C GLU A 600 20.47 35.58 30.64
#